data_1312365d781c84596ea533299537f0b8
#
_entry.id   1312365d781c84596ea533299537f0b8
#
_cell.length_a   1.000
_cell.length_b   1.000
_cell.length_c   1.000
_cell.angle_alpha   90.00
_cell.angle_beta   90.00
_cell.angle_gamma   90.00
#
_symmetry.space_group_name_H-M   'P 1'
#
loop_
_entity.id
_entity.type
_entity.pdbx_description
1 polymer ?
#
loop_
_entity_poly.entity_id
_entity_poly.type
_entity_poly.pdbx_seq_one_letter_code
_entity_poly.pdbx_strand_id
1 'polypeptide(L)'
;MMCVSLNTFAQEEIAVQRYTAHNKGKFFVSWGGNRESYSKSDVNFKGKDYNFTVNDMKAHDKPKGWHVDYVNPANMTIPQTNLRLGYFFSDHYSVTIGVDHMKYVMTQNQTANVTGNINLPEDQAGSFYNGNYNNIPVNMSLYGAQEGGIAGGTQGNPPAFLMYEHTDGLNYVNTEVSRHDDVSEYFGITNTDKVQINLTEGLGAGLLYPKTNTTLLGKERHDDFHVSGYGLSAKAGINFTFFKYFYLQGELKGGYINMQDIKTTISNEDKASQEFFFFQRIIAVGGIFRI
;
A
#
# COMPACT_ATOMS: atom_id res chain seq x y z
N MET A 1 58.84 55.11 13.95
CA MET A 1 57.49 54.84 13.50
C MET A 1 57.52 53.45 12.82
N MET A 2 57.12 52.46 13.52
CA MET A 2 57.28 51.03 13.14
C MET A 2 55.92 50.51 12.68
N CYS A 3 55.75 50.25 11.37
CA CYS A 3 54.53 49.64 10.83
C CYS A 3 54.54 48.10 11.06
N VAL A 4 53.65 47.62 11.88
CA VAL A 4 53.42 46.20 12.03
C VAL A 4 52.32 45.78 11.01
N SER A 5 52.74 45.05 9.98
CA SER A 5 51.80 44.40 9.05
C SER A 5 51.22 43.16 9.65
N LEU A 6 49.91 43.17 9.95
CA LEU A 6 49.12 42.00 10.33
C LEU A 6 48.81 41.19 9.06
N ASN A 7 49.46 40.04 8.90
CA ASN A 7 49.07 39.04 7.92
C ASN A 7 47.85 38.29 8.47
N THR A 8 46.64 38.56 7.95
CA THR A 8 45.46 37.76 8.12
C THR A 8 45.59 36.54 7.22
N PHE A 9 45.86 35.37 7.83
CA PHE A 9 45.70 34.12 7.14
C PHE A 9 44.18 33.87 6.99
N ALA A 10 43.66 34.03 5.78
CA ALA A 10 42.36 33.52 5.43
C ALA A 10 42.46 32.01 5.44
N GLN A 11 41.79 31.40 6.42
CA GLN A 11 41.60 29.96 6.44
C GLN A 11 40.59 29.65 5.34
N GLU A 12 41.02 29.04 4.23
CA GLU A 12 40.13 28.52 3.21
C GLU A 12 39.25 27.45 3.91
N GLU A 13 37.96 27.72 4.07
CA GLU A 13 36.98 26.72 4.42
C GLU A 13 36.99 25.65 3.33
N ILE A 14 37.53 24.49 3.64
CA ILE A 14 37.45 23.31 2.76
C ILE A 14 35.98 22.98 2.64
N ALA A 15 35.36 23.31 1.52
CA ALA A 15 33.99 22.97 1.23
C ALA A 15 33.85 21.44 1.29
N VAL A 16 33.12 20.95 2.30
CA VAL A 16 32.84 19.51 2.48
C VAL A 16 32.10 19.03 1.25
N GLN A 17 32.75 18.19 0.44
CA GLN A 17 32.14 17.63 -0.77
C GLN A 17 31.05 16.67 -0.39
N ARG A 18 29.80 17.06 -0.56
CA ARG A 18 28.62 16.24 -0.24
C ARG A 18 28.57 15.04 -1.19
N TYR A 19 28.45 13.84 -0.64
CA TYR A 19 28.47 12.59 -1.40
C TYR A 19 27.29 12.44 -2.39
N THR A 20 26.11 13.03 -2.11
CA THR A 20 24.93 13.10 -3.01
C THR A 20 25.24 13.67 -4.38
N ALA A 21 26.31 14.47 -4.51
CA ALA A 21 26.78 15.00 -5.80
C ALA A 21 27.26 13.92 -6.81
N HIS A 22 27.08 12.64 -6.53
CA HIS A 22 27.60 11.54 -7.36
C HIS A 22 26.60 10.40 -7.59
N ASN A 23 25.29 10.65 -7.39
CA ASN A 23 24.28 9.62 -7.57
C ASN A 23 23.85 9.41 -9.03
N LYS A 24 23.93 10.45 -9.85
CA LYS A 24 23.53 10.39 -11.26
C LYS A 24 24.13 9.18 -11.99
N GLY A 25 23.26 8.42 -12.68
CA GLY A 25 23.65 7.24 -13.44
C GLY A 25 23.76 5.96 -12.61
N LYS A 26 23.40 5.97 -11.32
CA LYS A 26 23.33 4.78 -10.50
C LYS A 26 21.94 4.17 -10.53
N PHE A 27 21.90 2.85 -10.41
CA PHE A 27 20.70 2.08 -10.17
C PHE A 27 20.63 1.67 -8.71
N PHE A 28 19.43 1.37 -8.25
CA PHE A 28 19.25 0.76 -6.94
C PHE A 28 18.06 -0.21 -6.94
N VAL A 29 18.13 -1.17 -6.07
CA VAL A 29 17.04 -2.10 -5.78
C VAL A 29 16.80 -2.10 -4.29
N SER A 30 15.53 -2.16 -3.87
CA SER A 30 15.17 -2.35 -2.47
C SER A 30 14.07 -3.37 -2.29
N TRP A 31 14.14 -4.04 -1.16
CA TRP A 31 13.15 -4.98 -0.67
C TRP A 31 12.83 -4.65 0.77
N GLY A 32 11.54 -4.63 1.12
CA GLY A 32 11.11 -4.27 2.46
C GLY A 32 9.78 -4.88 2.86
N GLY A 33 9.40 -4.65 4.10
CA GLY A 33 8.11 -4.97 4.64
C GLY A 33 7.32 -3.72 5.00
N ASN A 34 6.01 -3.85 5.00
CA ASN A 34 5.10 -2.73 5.30
C ASN A 34 4.04 -3.09 6.35
N ARG A 35 3.40 -2.03 6.85
CA ARG A 35 2.20 -2.08 7.70
C ARG A 35 1.30 -0.93 7.31
N GLU A 36 -0.01 -1.21 7.21
CA GLU A 36 -0.99 -0.26 6.72
C GLU A 36 -2.00 0.16 7.77
N SER A 37 -2.58 1.31 7.50
CA SER A 37 -3.81 1.78 8.12
C SER A 37 -4.68 2.40 7.02
N TYR A 38 -6.00 2.20 7.12
CA TYR A 38 -6.96 2.63 6.11
C TYR A 38 -8.00 3.56 6.72
N SER A 39 -8.44 4.56 5.95
CA SER A 39 -9.62 5.32 6.30
C SER A 39 -10.87 4.43 6.18
N LYS A 40 -11.97 4.82 6.81
CA LYS A 40 -13.28 4.29 6.44
C LYS A 40 -13.57 4.62 4.98
N SER A 41 -14.41 3.82 4.36
CA SER A 41 -14.80 3.97 2.97
C SER A 41 -16.22 3.50 2.71
N ASP A 42 -16.85 4.12 1.73
CA ASP A 42 -18.08 3.62 1.16
C ASP A 42 -17.74 2.61 0.07
N VAL A 43 -18.41 1.46 0.10
CA VAL A 43 -18.24 0.42 -0.92
C VAL A 43 -19.58 0.18 -1.60
N ASN A 44 -19.67 0.52 -2.87
CA ASN A 44 -20.85 0.24 -3.68
C ASN A 44 -20.69 -1.12 -4.35
N PHE A 45 -21.69 -1.97 -4.18
CA PHE A 45 -21.83 -3.28 -4.83
C PHE A 45 -22.97 -3.21 -5.84
N LYS A 46 -22.66 -3.58 -7.07
CA LYS A 46 -23.61 -3.55 -8.20
C LYS A 46 -23.56 -4.86 -8.97
N GLY A 47 -24.74 -5.39 -9.24
CA GLY A 47 -24.98 -6.58 -10.06
C GLY A 47 -26.31 -6.47 -10.79
N LYS A 48 -26.74 -7.57 -11.41
CA LYS A 48 -28.04 -7.63 -12.10
C LYS A 48 -29.20 -7.37 -11.16
N ASP A 49 -29.16 -7.99 -9.97
CA ASP A 49 -30.30 -8.05 -9.04
C ASP A 49 -30.06 -7.24 -7.76
N TYR A 50 -29.04 -6.41 -7.72
CA TYR A 50 -28.74 -5.54 -6.58
C TYR A 50 -27.92 -4.33 -6.99
N ASN A 51 -28.14 -3.24 -6.25
CA ASN A 51 -27.26 -2.06 -6.25
C ASN A 51 -27.36 -1.41 -4.86
N PHE A 52 -26.33 -1.62 -4.05
CA PHE A 52 -26.31 -1.08 -2.69
C PHE A 52 -24.92 -0.63 -2.28
N THR A 53 -24.87 0.29 -1.33
CA THR A 53 -23.65 0.81 -0.73
C THR A 53 -23.58 0.45 0.74
N VAL A 54 -22.45 -0.07 1.17
CA VAL A 54 -22.08 -0.21 2.58
C VAL A 54 -21.33 1.05 2.96
N ASN A 55 -21.94 1.89 3.81
CA ASN A 55 -21.38 3.20 4.18
C ASN A 55 -20.41 3.06 5.35
N ASP A 56 -19.36 3.88 5.37
CA ASP A 56 -18.38 3.96 6.47
C ASP A 56 -17.74 2.62 6.84
N MET A 57 -17.55 1.72 5.88
CA MET A 57 -16.95 0.41 6.12
C MET A 57 -15.55 0.54 6.71
N LYS A 58 -15.31 -0.15 7.81
CA LYS A 58 -14.00 -0.21 8.48
C LYS A 58 -13.19 -1.38 7.94
N ALA A 59 -11.91 -1.15 7.74
CA ALA A 59 -10.95 -2.18 7.37
C ALA A 59 -9.67 -2.05 8.17
N HIS A 60 -8.90 -3.13 8.20
CA HIS A 60 -7.62 -3.22 8.88
C HIS A 60 -6.62 -4.00 8.04
N ASP A 61 -5.38 -3.86 8.44
CA ASP A 61 -4.25 -4.62 7.93
C ASP A 61 -4.26 -6.07 8.45
N LYS A 62 -3.62 -7.00 7.72
CA LYS A 62 -3.47 -8.41 8.11
C LYS A 62 -2.00 -8.84 8.07
N PRO A 63 -1.16 -8.35 8.99
CA PRO A 63 0.26 -8.65 8.99
C PRO A 63 0.53 -10.11 9.34
N LYS A 64 1.48 -10.74 8.64
CA LYS A 64 1.91 -12.11 8.94
C LYS A 64 2.78 -12.23 10.20
N GLY A 65 3.23 -11.12 10.81
CA GLY A 65 4.24 -11.12 11.88
C GLY A 65 5.66 -11.35 11.32
N TRP A 66 6.64 -11.60 12.19
CA TRP A 66 8.00 -11.92 11.78
C TRP A 66 8.07 -13.33 11.23
N HIS A 67 8.39 -13.47 9.94
CA HIS A 67 8.45 -14.76 9.25
C HIS A 67 9.54 -14.78 8.19
N VAL A 68 10.14 -15.96 7.96
CA VAL A 68 11.18 -16.18 6.94
C VAL A 68 10.71 -15.85 5.51
N ASP A 69 9.41 -15.87 5.26
CA ASP A 69 8.83 -15.54 3.96
C ASP A 69 9.16 -14.12 3.50
N TYR A 70 9.48 -13.19 4.42
CA TYR A 70 9.92 -11.83 4.04
C TYR A 70 11.25 -11.81 3.27
N VAL A 71 12.06 -12.86 3.39
CA VAL A 71 13.35 -13.00 2.70
C VAL A 71 13.37 -14.15 1.68
N ASN A 72 12.25 -14.82 1.46
CA ASN A 72 12.11 -15.90 0.50
C ASN A 72 11.45 -15.42 -0.80
N PRO A 73 12.20 -15.29 -1.92
CA PRO A 73 11.64 -14.83 -3.20
C PRO A 73 10.49 -15.68 -3.75
N ALA A 74 10.43 -16.97 -3.40
CA ALA A 74 9.35 -17.86 -3.85
C ALA A 74 8.00 -17.56 -3.16
N ASN A 75 8.03 -16.88 -2.01
CA ASN A 75 6.85 -16.56 -1.20
C ASN A 75 6.53 -15.06 -1.18
N MET A 76 6.95 -14.31 -2.19
CA MET A 76 6.84 -12.83 -2.26
C MET A 76 5.42 -12.28 -2.08
N THR A 77 4.40 -13.07 -2.38
CA THR A 77 3.00 -12.66 -2.28
C THR A 77 2.32 -13.08 -0.97
N ILE A 78 3.04 -13.71 -0.05
CA ILE A 78 2.47 -14.13 1.24
C ILE A 78 2.61 -13.05 2.31
N PRO A 79 3.82 -12.46 2.56
CA PRO A 79 3.97 -11.34 3.46
C PRO A 79 3.70 -10.00 2.75
N GLN A 80 3.39 -8.98 3.53
CA GLN A 80 3.30 -7.62 3.02
C GLN A 80 4.69 -7.07 2.73
N THR A 81 4.98 -6.86 1.46
CA THR A 81 6.31 -6.49 0.97
C THR A 81 6.26 -5.31 0.01
N ASN A 82 7.40 -4.62 -0.09
CA ASN A 82 7.64 -3.57 -1.07
C ASN A 82 8.88 -3.95 -1.88
N LEU A 83 8.75 -3.97 -3.20
CA LEU A 83 9.88 -4.08 -4.12
C LEU A 83 10.01 -2.79 -4.92
N ARG A 84 11.20 -2.25 -5.03
CA ARG A 84 11.52 -1.08 -5.87
C ARG A 84 12.74 -1.36 -6.72
N LEU A 85 12.66 -0.95 -7.98
CA LEU A 85 13.80 -0.80 -8.88
C LEU A 85 13.88 0.67 -9.28
N GLY A 86 15.01 1.31 -9.04
CA GLY A 86 15.17 2.74 -9.24
C GLY A 86 16.41 3.13 -10.00
N TYR A 87 16.35 4.32 -10.58
CA TYR A 87 17.44 4.95 -11.33
C TYR A 87 17.58 6.43 -10.94
N PHE A 88 18.79 6.85 -10.62
CA PHE A 88 19.14 8.26 -10.38
C PHE A 88 19.39 8.96 -11.70
N PHE A 89 18.43 9.73 -12.19
CA PHE A 89 18.60 10.54 -13.39
C PHE A 89 19.33 11.86 -13.12
N SER A 90 19.39 12.26 -11.86
CA SER A 90 20.27 13.34 -11.38
C SER A 90 20.87 12.96 -10.03
N ASP A 91 21.74 13.82 -9.46
CA ASP A 91 22.39 13.54 -8.20
C ASP A 91 21.40 13.49 -7.02
N HIS A 92 20.34 14.29 -7.07
CA HIS A 92 19.32 14.40 -6.04
C HIS A 92 18.00 13.71 -6.40
N TYR A 93 17.79 13.29 -7.65
CA TYR A 93 16.49 12.78 -8.07
C TYR A 93 16.59 11.38 -8.66
N SER A 94 15.63 10.56 -8.28
CA SER A 94 15.47 9.22 -8.82
C SER A 94 14.03 8.99 -9.31
N VAL A 95 13.90 8.05 -10.24
CA VAL A 95 12.63 7.45 -10.62
C VAL A 95 12.66 5.98 -10.23
N THR A 96 11.54 5.46 -9.73
CA THR A 96 11.39 4.04 -9.40
C THR A 96 10.15 3.46 -10.07
N ILE A 97 10.22 2.16 -10.34
CA ILE A 97 9.06 1.30 -10.58
C ILE A 97 9.03 0.29 -9.45
N GLY A 98 7.85 0.04 -8.89
CA GLY A 98 7.74 -0.85 -7.76
C GLY A 98 6.36 -1.44 -7.56
N VAL A 99 6.30 -2.36 -6.61
CA VAL A 99 5.06 -2.98 -6.16
C VAL A 99 5.00 -2.88 -4.64
N ASP A 100 3.88 -2.36 -4.14
CA ASP A 100 3.49 -2.43 -2.73
C ASP A 100 2.43 -3.52 -2.60
N HIS A 101 2.82 -4.63 -1.97
CA HIS A 101 1.91 -5.71 -1.64
C HIS A 101 1.26 -5.41 -0.30
N MET A 102 0.12 -4.76 -0.34
CA MET A 102 -0.70 -4.41 0.83
C MET A 102 -1.77 -5.47 1.10
N LYS A 103 -2.37 -5.44 2.28
CA LYS A 103 -3.53 -6.26 2.64
C LYS A 103 -4.63 -5.39 3.22
N TYR A 104 -5.82 -5.54 2.68
CA TYR A 104 -7.01 -4.82 3.12
C TYR A 104 -8.08 -5.83 3.52
N VAL A 105 -8.48 -5.82 4.79
CA VAL A 105 -9.49 -6.74 5.33
C VAL A 105 -10.61 -5.93 5.96
N MET A 106 -11.82 -6.12 5.48
CA MET A 106 -13.02 -5.60 6.13
C MET A 106 -13.08 -6.11 7.57
N THR A 107 -13.26 -5.21 8.54
CA THR A 107 -13.43 -5.62 9.93
C THR A 107 -14.68 -6.49 10.08
N GLN A 108 -14.48 -7.74 10.50
CA GLN A 108 -15.57 -8.68 10.71
C GLN A 108 -16.45 -8.26 11.89
N ASN A 109 -17.69 -8.71 11.91
CA ASN A 109 -18.68 -8.42 12.96
C ASN A 109 -18.99 -6.91 13.12
N GLN A 110 -18.60 -6.07 12.15
CA GLN A 110 -19.03 -4.69 12.17
C GLN A 110 -20.49 -4.57 11.74
N THR A 111 -21.17 -3.60 12.33
CA THR A 111 -22.43 -3.09 11.82
C THR A 111 -22.14 -1.84 11.01
N ALA A 112 -22.58 -1.82 9.76
CA ALA A 112 -22.45 -0.66 8.87
C ALA A 112 -23.83 -0.33 8.28
N ASN A 113 -24.02 0.95 7.96
CA ASN A 113 -25.28 1.37 7.34
C ASN A 113 -25.27 1.00 5.86
N VAL A 114 -26.39 0.46 5.39
CA VAL A 114 -26.59 0.08 4.00
C VAL A 114 -27.63 0.97 3.36
N THR A 115 -27.37 1.39 2.12
CA THR A 115 -28.28 2.18 1.29
C THR A 115 -28.37 1.54 -0.08
N GLY A 116 -29.59 1.39 -0.63
CA GLY A 116 -29.81 0.83 -1.96
C GLY A 116 -30.86 -0.29 -1.99
N ASN A 117 -30.73 -1.20 -2.94
CA ASN A 117 -31.72 -2.24 -3.19
C ASN A 117 -31.05 -3.60 -3.44
N ILE A 118 -31.68 -4.67 -2.92
CA ILE A 118 -31.35 -6.07 -3.18
C ILE A 118 -32.65 -6.78 -3.58
N ASN A 119 -32.64 -7.49 -4.71
CA ASN A 119 -33.80 -8.19 -5.25
C ASN A 119 -33.36 -9.50 -5.94
N LEU A 120 -32.69 -10.37 -5.20
CA LEU A 120 -32.23 -11.65 -5.70
C LEU A 120 -33.40 -12.61 -5.94
N PRO A 121 -33.30 -13.55 -6.90
CA PRO A 121 -34.22 -14.67 -7.06
C PRO A 121 -34.40 -15.45 -5.76
N GLU A 122 -35.63 -15.97 -5.49
CA GLU A 122 -35.96 -16.63 -4.25
C GLU A 122 -35.20 -17.95 -4.01
N ASP A 123 -34.70 -18.58 -5.07
CA ASP A 123 -33.86 -19.76 -5.02
C ASP A 123 -32.41 -19.51 -4.63
N GLN A 124 -31.99 -18.27 -4.58
CA GLN A 124 -30.64 -17.86 -4.14
C GLN A 124 -30.65 -17.67 -2.60
N ALA A 125 -29.63 -18.20 -1.93
CA ALA A 125 -29.50 -18.09 -0.47
C ALA A 125 -29.47 -16.62 0.03
N GLY A 126 -28.94 -15.69 -0.77
CA GLY A 126 -28.89 -14.27 -0.47
C GLY A 126 -30.24 -13.55 -0.55
N SER A 127 -31.31 -14.19 -1.07
CA SER A 127 -32.67 -13.62 -1.13
C SER A 127 -33.24 -13.28 0.24
N PHE A 128 -32.69 -13.87 1.30
CA PHE A 128 -32.95 -13.49 2.69
C PHE A 128 -32.75 -11.98 2.93
N TYR A 129 -31.84 -11.35 2.19
CA TYR A 129 -31.52 -9.94 2.32
C TYR A 129 -32.28 -9.05 1.33
N ASN A 130 -33.28 -9.57 0.60
CA ASN A 130 -34.05 -8.77 -0.33
C ASN A 130 -34.75 -7.62 0.39
N GLY A 131 -34.69 -6.44 -0.21
CA GLY A 131 -35.34 -5.25 0.33
C GLY A 131 -34.73 -3.94 -0.16
N ASN A 132 -35.39 -2.87 0.26
CA ASN A 132 -34.91 -1.51 0.07
C ASN A 132 -34.25 -1.01 1.36
N TYR A 133 -33.02 -0.60 1.27
CA TYR A 133 -32.22 -0.10 2.38
C TYR A 133 -32.10 1.41 2.29
N ASN A 134 -32.49 2.10 3.34
CA ASN A 134 -32.36 3.54 3.47
C ASN A 134 -31.55 3.87 4.74
N ASN A 135 -30.24 3.77 4.63
CA ASN A 135 -29.30 3.97 5.74
C ASN A 135 -29.60 3.02 6.93
N ILE A 136 -29.91 1.77 6.63
CA ILE A 136 -30.27 0.74 7.63
C ILE A 136 -29.02 0.06 8.16
N PRO A 137 -28.83 -0.04 9.50
CA PRO A 137 -27.71 -0.77 10.07
C PRO A 137 -27.83 -2.28 9.82
N VAL A 138 -26.82 -2.86 9.20
CA VAL A 138 -26.71 -4.30 8.91
C VAL A 138 -25.44 -4.85 9.53
N ASN A 139 -25.54 -5.98 10.22
CA ASN A 139 -24.35 -6.70 10.66
C ASN A 139 -23.78 -7.49 9.48
N MET A 140 -22.52 -7.22 9.10
CA MET A 140 -21.90 -7.81 7.92
C MET A 140 -21.67 -9.31 8.04
N SER A 141 -21.47 -9.82 9.24
CA SER A 141 -21.12 -11.21 9.53
C SER A 141 -22.26 -12.07 10.10
N LEU A 142 -23.49 -11.58 10.04
CA LEU A 142 -24.63 -12.29 10.61
C LEU A 142 -24.70 -13.70 10.00
N TYR A 143 -24.59 -14.75 10.79
CA TYR A 143 -24.69 -16.16 10.41
C TYR A 143 -23.42 -16.88 9.89
N GLY A 144 -22.28 -16.70 10.55
CA GLY A 144 -21.22 -17.72 10.53
C GLY A 144 -20.03 -17.49 9.63
N ALA A 145 -19.81 -16.26 9.20
CA ALA A 145 -18.55 -15.91 8.56
C ALA A 145 -17.43 -15.76 9.60
N GLN A 146 -16.53 -16.72 9.65
CA GLN A 146 -15.22 -16.55 10.28
C GLN A 146 -14.22 -16.06 9.24
N GLU A 147 -13.30 -15.21 9.65
CA GLU A 147 -12.19 -14.74 8.83
C GLU A 147 -11.45 -15.93 8.20
N GLY A 148 -11.41 -15.99 6.87
CA GLY A 148 -10.83 -17.11 6.11
C GLY A 148 -11.74 -18.35 5.94
N GLY A 149 -12.98 -18.32 6.40
CA GLY A 149 -13.95 -19.42 6.22
C GLY A 149 -14.74 -19.31 4.90
N ILE A 150 -15.23 -20.46 4.42
CA ILE A 150 -16.21 -20.51 3.32
C ILE A 150 -17.57 -20.11 3.92
N ALA A 151 -18.02 -18.90 3.63
CA ALA A 151 -19.32 -18.40 4.06
C ALA A 151 -20.43 -18.92 3.14
N GLY A 152 -20.63 -20.23 3.11
CA GLY A 152 -21.79 -20.86 2.50
C GLY A 152 -22.89 -21.03 3.55
N GLY A 153 -24.08 -20.47 3.31
CA GLY A 153 -25.22 -20.79 4.13
C GLY A 153 -25.50 -22.29 4.04
N THR A 154 -25.68 -22.94 5.20
CA THR A 154 -26.27 -24.27 5.26
C THR A 154 -27.79 -24.14 5.28
N GLN A 155 -28.49 -25.18 4.81
CA GLN A 155 -29.95 -25.20 4.80
C GLN A 155 -30.51 -24.85 6.20
N GLY A 156 -31.13 -23.68 6.33
CA GLY A 156 -31.67 -23.13 7.57
C GLY A 156 -30.92 -21.92 8.16
N ASN A 157 -29.71 -21.59 7.69
CA ASN A 157 -28.99 -20.39 8.08
C ASN A 157 -28.65 -19.54 6.84
N PRO A 158 -29.01 -18.25 6.78
CA PRO A 158 -28.64 -17.40 5.68
C PRO A 158 -27.12 -17.24 5.62
N PRO A 159 -26.55 -16.98 4.41
CA PRO A 159 -25.13 -16.67 4.26
C PRO A 159 -24.79 -15.37 4.99
N ALA A 160 -23.49 -15.10 5.20
CA ALA A 160 -23.06 -13.79 5.62
C ALA A 160 -23.51 -12.73 4.60
N PHE A 161 -23.86 -11.54 5.09
CA PHE A 161 -24.20 -10.43 4.21
C PHE A 161 -23.03 -10.07 3.30
N LEU A 162 -21.85 -9.88 3.92
CA LEU A 162 -20.62 -9.51 3.23
C LEU A 162 -19.38 -9.99 3.98
N MET A 163 -18.44 -10.59 3.26
CA MET A 163 -17.02 -10.63 3.59
C MET A 163 -16.26 -9.99 2.44
N TYR A 164 -15.31 -9.10 2.75
CA TYR A 164 -14.63 -8.35 1.71
C TYR A 164 -13.17 -8.11 2.10
N GLU A 165 -12.27 -8.64 1.30
CA GLU A 165 -10.85 -8.51 1.55
C GLU A 165 -10.02 -8.56 0.26
N HIS A 166 -8.83 -7.95 0.30
CA HIS A 166 -7.78 -8.05 -0.70
C HIS A 166 -6.52 -8.62 -0.03
N THR A 167 -6.61 -9.86 0.50
CA THR A 167 -5.54 -10.46 1.31
C THR A 167 -4.48 -11.19 0.51
N ASP A 168 -4.85 -11.71 -0.66
CA ASP A 168 -3.89 -12.29 -1.61
C ASP A 168 -3.19 -11.21 -2.44
N GLY A 169 -3.44 -9.93 -2.10
CA GLY A 169 -2.76 -8.75 -2.59
C GLY A 169 -3.70 -7.60 -2.95
N LEU A 170 -3.64 -6.52 -2.19
CA LEU A 170 -3.96 -5.19 -2.69
C LEU A 170 -2.67 -4.65 -3.31
N ASN A 171 -2.34 -5.14 -4.52
CA ASN A 171 -1.09 -4.78 -5.19
C ASN A 171 -1.19 -3.39 -5.80
N TYR A 172 -0.38 -2.48 -5.32
CA TYR A 172 -0.21 -1.15 -5.89
C TYR A 172 1.08 -1.14 -6.72
N VAL A 173 0.93 -1.32 -8.03
CA VAL A 173 2.02 -1.24 -9.01
C VAL A 173 2.21 0.23 -9.37
N ASN A 174 3.34 0.82 -8.97
CA ASN A 174 3.51 2.27 -9.02
C ASN A 174 4.85 2.70 -9.59
N THR A 175 4.86 3.94 -10.06
CA THR A 175 6.06 4.70 -10.41
C THR A 175 6.16 5.89 -9.45
N GLU A 176 7.36 6.13 -8.92
CA GLU A 176 7.61 7.24 -8.01
C GLU A 176 8.78 8.08 -8.49
N VAL A 177 8.68 9.39 -8.30
CA VAL A 177 9.80 10.32 -8.41
C VAL A 177 10.17 10.75 -7.00
N SER A 178 11.44 10.60 -6.66
CA SER A 178 11.93 10.89 -5.31
C SER A 178 13.14 11.82 -5.34
N ARG A 179 13.21 12.69 -4.34
CA ARG A 179 14.35 13.52 -4.02
C ARG A 179 15.12 12.92 -2.86
N HIS A 180 16.44 13.07 -2.88
CA HIS A 180 17.36 12.57 -1.88
C HIS A 180 18.31 13.69 -1.49
N ASP A 181 18.31 14.07 -0.21
CA ASP A 181 19.17 15.12 0.33
C ASP A 181 20.08 14.54 1.42
N ASP A 182 21.38 14.72 1.27
CA ASP A 182 22.36 14.32 2.29
C ASP A 182 22.28 15.27 3.47
N VAL A 183 22.01 14.70 4.64
CA VAL A 183 21.92 15.41 5.92
C VAL A 183 22.97 14.93 6.91
N SER A 184 23.99 14.21 6.45
CA SER A 184 25.05 13.60 7.27
C SER A 184 25.78 14.63 8.13
N GLU A 185 25.99 15.84 7.60
CA GLU A 185 26.65 16.94 8.29
C GLU A 185 25.97 17.32 9.62
N TYR A 186 24.63 17.32 9.66
CA TYR A 186 23.87 17.63 10.87
C TYR A 186 24.06 16.60 11.98
N PHE A 187 24.58 15.41 11.66
CA PHE A 187 24.90 14.33 12.58
C PHE A 187 26.41 14.20 12.84
N GLY A 188 27.23 15.16 12.39
CA GLY A 188 28.67 15.15 12.57
C GLY A 188 29.40 14.07 11.75
N ILE A 189 28.75 13.50 10.73
CA ILE A 189 29.35 12.50 9.85
C ILE A 189 30.12 13.21 8.74
N THR A 190 31.45 13.15 8.81
CA THR A 190 32.36 13.75 7.84
C THR A 190 32.79 12.78 6.73
N ASN A 191 32.79 11.47 7.01
CA ASN A 191 33.13 10.43 6.03
C ASN A 191 31.89 9.74 5.48
N THR A 192 31.24 10.36 4.50
CA THR A 192 30.05 9.84 3.85
C THR A 192 30.32 8.61 2.95
N ASP A 193 31.58 8.28 2.70
CA ASP A 193 31.95 7.02 2.04
C ASP A 193 31.74 5.79 2.91
N LYS A 194 31.74 5.96 4.23
CA LYS A 194 31.46 4.87 5.18
C LYS A 194 29.99 4.81 5.58
N VAL A 195 29.45 5.97 5.97
CA VAL A 195 28.04 6.11 6.38
C VAL A 195 27.52 7.44 5.86
N GLN A 196 26.35 7.41 5.24
CA GLN A 196 25.64 8.58 4.78
C GLN A 196 24.20 8.53 5.26
N ILE A 197 23.66 9.66 5.71
CA ILE A 197 22.26 9.81 6.08
C ILE A 197 21.59 10.72 5.07
N ASN A 198 20.52 10.24 4.44
CA ASN A 198 19.72 11.00 3.50
C ASN A 198 18.29 11.16 3.99
N LEU A 199 17.72 12.33 3.83
CA LEU A 199 16.28 12.50 3.79
C LEU A 199 15.78 12.19 2.38
N THR A 200 14.65 11.49 2.30
CA THR A 200 14.00 11.13 1.04
C THR A 200 12.57 11.62 1.06
N GLU A 201 12.11 12.20 -0.03
CA GLU A 201 10.73 12.57 -0.25
C GLU A 201 10.33 12.24 -1.68
N GLY A 202 9.05 11.97 -1.93
CA GLY A 202 8.63 11.58 -3.27
C GLY A 202 7.12 11.58 -3.47
N LEU A 203 6.75 11.58 -4.74
CA LEU A 203 5.38 11.45 -5.22
C LEU A 203 5.28 10.23 -6.14
N GLY A 204 4.16 9.56 -6.09
CA GLY A 204 3.92 8.36 -6.88
C GLY A 204 2.50 8.28 -7.43
N ALA A 205 2.39 7.55 -8.53
CA ALA A 205 1.11 7.16 -9.13
C ALA A 205 1.21 5.73 -9.67
N GLY A 206 0.11 5.02 -9.70
CA GLY A 206 0.12 3.64 -10.17
C GLY A 206 -1.26 3.01 -10.29
N LEU A 207 -1.26 1.74 -10.65
CA LEU A 207 -2.46 0.94 -10.85
C LEU A 207 -2.67 -0.02 -9.69
N LEU A 208 -3.93 -0.27 -9.36
CA LEU A 208 -4.33 -1.29 -8.38
C LEU A 208 -4.62 -2.60 -9.12
N TYR A 209 -3.93 -3.65 -8.72
CA TYR A 209 -4.05 -5.01 -9.26
C TYR A 209 -4.35 -6.01 -8.14
N PRO A 210 -5.53 -5.87 -7.47
CA PRO A 210 -5.90 -6.74 -6.36
C PRO A 210 -6.30 -8.13 -6.82
N LYS A 211 -6.13 -9.10 -5.90
CA LYS A 211 -6.89 -10.34 -5.87
C LYS A 211 -7.93 -10.22 -4.75
N THR A 212 -9.17 -10.02 -5.15
CA THR A 212 -10.28 -9.76 -4.23
C THR A 212 -10.95 -11.04 -3.81
N ASN A 213 -11.02 -11.28 -2.51
CA ASN A 213 -11.79 -12.36 -1.92
C ASN A 213 -13.06 -11.77 -1.30
N THR A 214 -14.19 -12.02 -1.94
CA THR A 214 -15.49 -11.49 -1.52
C THR A 214 -16.49 -12.59 -1.39
N THR A 215 -17.15 -12.70 -0.23
CA THR A 215 -18.41 -13.44 -0.10
C THR A 215 -19.53 -12.42 -0.05
N LEU A 216 -20.33 -12.38 -1.09
CA LEU A 216 -21.39 -11.40 -1.29
C LEU A 216 -22.72 -12.12 -1.42
N LEU A 217 -23.57 -11.99 -0.39
CA LEU A 217 -24.94 -12.55 -0.39
C LEU A 217 -24.97 -14.06 -0.76
N GLY A 218 -23.92 -14.81 -0.40
CA GLY A 218 -23.80 -16.24 -0.69
C GLY A 218 -23.43 -16.60 -2.13
N LYS A 219 -23.12 -15.63 -2.98
CA LYS A 219 -22.66 -15.88 -4.36
C LYS A 219 -21.23 -16.42 -4.40
N GLU A 220 -20.91 -17.19 -5.45
CA GLU A 220 -19.56 -17.69 -5.70
C GLU A 220 -18.60 -16.55 -6.02
N ARG A 221 -17.45 -16.53 -5.34
CA ARG A 221 -16.47 -15.46 -5.44
C ARG A 221 -15.67 -15.48 -6.75
N HIS A 222 -15.30 -14.32 -7.25
CA HIS A 222 -14.19 -14.16 -8.17
C HIS A 222 -12.88 -14.37 -7.40
N ASP A 223 -11.93 -15.10 -7.90
CA ASP A 223 -10.69 -15.45 -7.19
C ASP A 223 -9.46 -15.29 -8.09
N ASP A 224 -9.44 -14.24 -8.90
CA ASP A 224 -8.36 -13.90 -9.81
C ASP A 224 -7.91 -12.44 -9.67
N PHE A 225 -6.71 -12.13 -10.16
CA PHE A 225 -6.19 -10.77 -10.21
C PHE A 225 -6.91 -9.95 -11.29
N HIS A 226 -7.26 -8.70 -10.95
CA HIS A 226 -7.90 -7.78 -11.88
C HIS A 226 -7.40 -6.35 -11.67
N VAL A 227 -7.15 -5.61 -12.77
CA VAL A 227 -6.85 -4.17 -12.69
C VAL A 227 -8.13 -3.44 -12.30
N SER A 228 -8.19 -2.92 -11.08
CA SER A 228 -9.41 -2.38 -10.50
C SER A 228 -9.47 -0.86 -10.43
N GLY A 229 -8.33 -0.18 -10.61
CA GLY A 229 -8.27 1.27 -10.50
C GLY A 229 -6.87 1.82 -10.41
N TYR A 230 -6.74 2.99 -9.79
CA TYR A 230 -5.49 3.72 -9.66
C TYR A 230 -5.27 4.23 -8.23
N GLY A 231 -4.02 4.59 -7.95
CA GLY A 231 -3.64 5.24 -6.69
C GLY A 231 -2.66 6.38 -6.93
N LEU A 232 -2.70 7.34 -6.00
CA LEU A 232 -1.74 8.43 -5.88
C LEU A 232 -1.10 8.39 -4.50
N SER A 233 0.17 8.72 -4.40
CA SER A 233 0.88 8.66 -3.12
C SER A 233 1.93 9.76 -2.97
N ALA A 234 2.20 10.10 -1.71
CA ALA A 234 3.35 10.90 -1.30
C ALA A 234 4.08 10.15 -0.19
N LYS A 235 5.39 10.32 -0.12
CA LYS A 235 6.23 9.65 0.86
C LYS A 235 7.32 10.56 1.40
N ALA A 236 7.77 10.26 2.61
CA ALA A 236 8.95 10.83 3.22
C ALA A 236 9.67 9.75 4.02
N GLY A 237 11.00 9.80 4.06
CA GLY A 237 11.78 8.77 4.74
C GLY A 237 13.18 9.22 5.10
N ILE A 238 13.84 8.35 5.84
CA ILE A 238 15.26 8.46 6.17
C ILE A 238 15.98 7.23 5.66
N ASN A 239 17.10 7.46 5.02
CA ASN A 239 17.93 6.43 4.41
C ASN A 239 19.34 6.49 5.01
N PHE A 240 19.84 5.35 5.47
CA PHE A 240 21.20 5.15 5.96
C PHE A 240 21.95 4.33 4.94
N THR A 241 22.85 4.96 4.18
CA THR A 241 23.68 4.28 3.18
C THR A 241 25.04 3.94 3.78
N PHE A 242 25.46 2.69 3.63
CA PHE A 242 26.73 2.14 4.11
C PHE A 242 27.64 1.81 2.93
N PHE A 243 28.91 2.21 3.04
CA PHE A 243 29.97 1.90 2.09
C PHE A 243 29.61 2.24 0.63
N LYS A 244 28.71 3.22 0.41
CA LYS A 244 28.20 3.68 -0.90
C LYS A 244 27.28 2.67 -1.63
N TYR A 245 27.11 1.46 -1.11
CA TYR A 245 26.45 0.36 -1.84
C TYR A 245 25.20 -0.21 -1.18
N PHE A 246 25.14 -0.21 0.14
CA PHE A 246 24.02 -0.81 0.88
C PHE A 246 23.28 0.26 1.66
N TYR A 247 21.98 0.12 1.75
CA TYR A 247 21.21 1.02 2.58
C TYR A 247 20.08 0.33 3.37
N LEU A 248 19.75 0.94 4.50
CA LEU A 248 18.55 0.70 5.29
C LEU A 248 17.69 1.96 5.18
N GLN A 249 16.41 1.80 4.91
CA GLN A 249 15.47 2.91 4.76
C GLN A 249 14.24 2.68 5.63
N GLY A 250 13.85 3.71 6.40
CA GLY A 250 12.55 3.85 7.02
C GLY A 250 11.73 4.88 6.23
N GLU A 251 10.48 4.56 5.87
CA GLU A 251 9.64 5.39 5.03
C GLU A 251 8.20 5.43 5.57
N LEU A 252 7.60 6.60 5.53
CA LEU A 252 6.19 6.85 5.72
C LEU A 252 5.59 7.24 4.37
N LYS A 253 4.54 6.55 3.97
CA LYS A 253 3.86 6.77 2.69
C LYS A 253 2.37 6.90 2.95
N GLY A 254 1.77 7.96 2.45
CA GLY A 254 0.34 8.17 2.46
C GLY A 254 -0.20 8.30 1.05
N GLY A 255 -1.45 7.93 0.83
CA GLY A 255 -2.02 8.03 -0.51
C GLY A 255 -3.52 7.84 -0.55
N TYR A 256 -4.03 8.02 -1.75
CA TYR A 256 -5.42 7.84 -2.11
C TYR A 256 -5.53 6.72 -3.15
N ILE A 257 -6.47 5.82 -2.95
CA ILE A 257 -6.81 4.71 -3.84
C ILE A 257 -8.24 4.90 -4.32
N ASN A 258 -8.44 4.74 -5.63
CA ASN A 258 -9.74 4.74 -6.27
C ASN A 258 -9.87 3.51 -7.16
N MET A 259 -10.73 2.58 -6.79
CA MET A 259 -11.02 1.35 -7.52
C MET A 259 -12.48 1.36 -7.97
N GLN A 260 -12.71 1.47 -9.29
CA GLN A 260 -14.03 1.57 -9.88
C GLN A 260 -14.50 0.27 -10.53
N ASP A 261 -13.63 -0.73 -10.64
CA ASP A 261 -13.92 -2.01 -11.30
C ASP A 261 -13.35 -3.19 -10.50
N ILE A 262 -13.88 -3.39 -9.28
CA ILE A 262 -13.50 -4.53 -8.44
C ILE A 262 -14.40 -5.71 -8.79
N LYS A 263 -13.82 -6.82 -9.23
CA LYS A 263 -14.56 -8.07 -9.46
C LYS A 263 -14.90 -8.72 -8.13
N THR A 264 -16.17 -9.04 -7.91
CA THR A 264 -16.67 -9.60 -6.64
C THR A 264 -17.06 -11.06 -6.72
N THR A 265 -17.75 -11.45 -7.77
CA THR A 265 -18.20 -12.83 -8.02
C THR A 265 -17.74 -13.32 -9.38
N ILE A 266 -18.02 -14.58 -9.72
CA ILE A 266 -17.75 -15.13 -11.05
C ILE A 266 -18.55 -14.45 -12.16
N SER A 267 -19.63 -13.77 -11.83
CA SER A 267 -20.42 -13.01 -12.80
C SER A 267 -19.72 -11.74 -13.23
N ASN A 268 -19.63 -11.50 -14.54
CA ASN A 268 -19.07 -10.26 -15.07
C ASN A 268 -19.95 -9.03 -14.81
N GLU A 269 -21.19 -9.20 -14.41
CA GLU A 269 -22.11 -8.12 -14.06
C GLU A 269 -21.92 -7.64 -12.61
N ASP A 270 -21.31 -8.51 -11.76
CA ASP A 270 -21.15 -8.28 -10.34
C ASP A 270 -19.82 -7.56 -10.07
N LYS A 271 -19.91 -6.30 -9.66
CA LYS A 271 -18.77 -5.42 -9.42
C LYS A 271 -18.90 -4.65 -8.12
N ALA A 272 -17.78 -4.21 -7.60
CA ALA A 272 -17.75 -3.19 -6.55
C ALA A 272 -16.92 -1.99 -6.99
N SER A 273 -17.20 -0.84 -6.35
CA SER A 273 -16.35 0.34 -6.42
C SER A 273 -16.08 0.87 -5.02
N GLN A 274 -14.88 1.39 -4.82
CA GLN A 274 -14.40 1.85 -3.52
C GLN A 274 -13.32 2.90 -3.68
N GLU A 275 -13.30 3.86 -2.76
CA GLU A 275 -12.21 4.82 -2.62
C GLU A 275 -11.85 5.04 -1.16
N PHE A 276 -10.56 5.18 -0.86
CA PHE A 276 -10.08 5.39 0.50
C PHE A 276 -8.67 5.97 0.55
N PHE A 277 -8.31 6.52 1.71
CA PHE A 277 -6.94 6.90 2.02
C PHE A 277 -6.23 5.75 2.74
N PHE A 278 -4.94 5.59 2.43
CA PHE A 278 -4.06 4.67 3.14
C PHE A 278 -2.86 5.38 3.73
N PHE A 279 -2.31 4.78 4.78
CA PHE A 279 -1.05 5.18 5.38
C PHE A 279 -0.19 3.94 5.61
N GLN A 280 1.05 3.98 5.12
CA GLN A 280 2.01 2.87 5.12
C GLN A 280 3.25 3.25 5.91
N ARG A 281 3.74 2.34 6.73
CA ARG A 281 5.05 2.38 7.38
C ARG A 281 5.89 1.29 6.76
N ILE A 282 7.03 1.65 6.19
CA ILE A 282 7.87 0.76 5.41
C ILE A 282 9.27 0.73 6.04
N ILE A 283 9.85 -0.47 6.14
CA ILE A 283 11.27 -0.67 6.42
C ILE A 283 11.82 -1.51 5.28
N ALA A 284 12.85 -0.98 4.61
CA ALA A 284 13.45 -1.62 3.45
C ALA A 284 14.97 -1.64 3.54
N VAL A 285 15.56 -2.67 2.97
CA VAL A 285 16.99 -2.76 2.70
C VAL A 285 17.23 -2.71 1.20
N GLY A 286 18.37 -2.20 0.76
CA GLY A 286 18.63 -2.09 -0.66
C GLY A 286 20.10 -2.01 -1.01
N GLY A 287 20.35 -2.08 -2.31
CA GLY A 287 21.67 -1.93 -2.90
C GLY A 287 21.69 -0.87 -3.99
N ILE A 288 22.79 -0.11 -4.05
CA ILE A 288 23.06 0.91 -5.06
C ILE A 288 24.26 0.44 -5.90
N PHE A 289 24.14 0.51 -7.21
CA PHE A 289 25.18 0.04 -8.12
C PHE A 289 25.21 0.88 -9.40
N ARG A 290 26.31 0.77 -10.13
CA ARG A 290 26.48 1.37 -11.46
C ARG A 290 26.73 0.25 -12.46
N ILE A 291 26.05 0.28 -13.58
CA ILE A 291 26.25 -0.63 -14.71
C ILE A 291 27.25 0.00 -15.68
#